data_c1906a49c6eac7f9995417ee4514de8d
#
_entry.id   c1906a49c6eac7f9995417ee4514de8d
#
_cell.length_a   1.000
_cell.length_b   1.000
_cell.length_c   1.000
_cell.angle_alpha   90.00
_cell.angle_beta   90.00
_cell.angle_gamma   90.00
#
_symmetry.space_group_name_H-M   'P 1'
#
loop_
_entity.id
_entity.type
_entity.pdbx_description
1 polymer ?
#
loop_
_entity_poly.entity_id
_entity_poly.type
_entity_poly.pdbx_seq_one_letter_code
_entity_poly.pdbx_strand_id
1 'polypeptide(L)'
;QKRAENAASDVWRNAARAWLQAYLLDNPTLFVDDIWALGCPEPKDRRAVGALIKSLASGPHPWIVKTGEYRPRTQGHGSPADVWKSLIYEGQRTA
;
A
#
# COMPACT_ATOMS: atom_id res chain seq x y z
N GLN A 1 -2.51 27.36 5.49
CA GLN A 1 -1.25 26.66 5.33
C GLN A 1 -1.38 25.19 5.68
N LYS A 2 -1.79 24.92 6.92
CA LYS A 2 -2.00 23.53 7.28
C LYS A 2 -3.08 22.88 6.43
N ARG A 3 -4.10 23.66 6.08
CA ARG A 3 -5.16 23.11 5.24
C ARG A 3 -4.67 22.75 3.86
N ALA A 4 -3.79 23.55 3.31
CA ALA A 4 -3.26 23.24 1.99
C ALA A 4 -2.45 21.97 2.01
N GLU A 5 -1.63 21.80 3.05
CA GLU A 5 -0.85 20.59 3.18
C GLU A 5 -1.73 19.38 3.41
N ASN A 6 -2.76 19.53 4.23
CA ASN A 6 -3.68 18.43 4.48
C ASN A 6 -4.44 18.06 3.23
N ALA A 7 -4.85 19.05 2.45
CA ALA A 7 -5.56 18.77 1.21
C ALA A 7 -4.68 18.02 0.23
N ALA A 8 -3.40 18.41 0.12
CA ALA A 8 -2.48 17.71 -0.76
C ALA A 8 -2.25 16.28 -0.32
N SER A 9 -2.12 16.06 1.00
CA SER A 9 -1.95 14.72 1.54
C SER A 9 -3.19 13.87 1.28
N ASP A 10 -4.36 14.46 1.42
CA ASP A 10 -5.60 13.72 1.18
C ASP A 10 -5.76 13.37 -0.28
N VAL A 11 -5.37 14.27 -1.19
CA VAL A 11 -5.43 13.97 -2.62
C VAL A 11 -4.52 12.80 -2.95
N TRP A 12 -3.29 12.83 -2.46
CA TRP A 12 -2.38 11.71 -2.68
C TRP A 12 -2.93 10.43 -2.06
N ARG A 13 -3.39 10.52 -0.82
CA ARG A 13 -3.87 9.33 -0.12
C ARG A 13 -5.04 8.69 -0.86
N ASN A 14 -5.97 9.50 -1.34
CA ASN A 14 -7.11 8.99 -2.07
C ASN A 14 -6.69 8.34 -3.38
N ALA A 15 -5.76 8.96 -4.09
CA ALA A 15 -5.27 8.41 -5.34
C ALA A 15 -4.51 7.10 -5.12
N ALA A 16 -3.64 7.07 -4.12
CA ALA A 16 -2.87 5.87 -3.81
C ALA A 16 -3.79 4.75 -3.34
N ARG A 17 -4.79 5.09 -2.55
CA ARG A 17 -5.74 4.11 -2.06
C ARG A 17 -6.54 3.49 -3.18
N ALA A 18 -6.97 4.30 -4.13
CA ALA A 18 -7.70 3.78 -5.30
C ALA A 18 -6.81 2.88 -6.13
N TRP A 19 -5.56 3.28 -6.33
CA TRP A 19 -4.61 2.46 -7.06
C TRP A 19 -4.37 1.13 -6.35
N LEU A 20 -4.20 1.18 -5.02
CA LEU A 20 -3.97 -0.03 -4.25
C LEU A 20 -5.18 -0.94 -4.23
N GLN A 21 -6.38 -0.38 -4.22
CA GLN A 21 -7.58 -1.20 -4.28
C GLN A 21 -7.61 -2.02 -5.56
N ALA A 22 -7.36 -1.37 -6.69
CA ALA A 22 -7.32 -2.07 -7.96
C ALA A 22 -6.21 -3.12 -7.99
N TYR A 23 -5.04 -2.76 -7.47
CA TYR A 23 -3.92 -3.68 -7.43
C TYR A 23 -4.24 -4.92 -6.59
N LEU A 24 -4.84 -4.71 -5.42
CA LEU A 24 -5.13 -5.80 -4.48
C LEU A 24 -6.25 -6.70 -4.97
N LEU A 25 -7.13 -6.19 -5.82
CA LEU A 25 -8.15 -7.03 -6.43
C LEU A 25 -7.55 -8.00 -7.45
N ASP A 26 -6.43 -7.61 -8.06
CA ASP A 26 -5.79 -8.41 -9.09
C ASP A 26 -4.58 -9.20 -8.58
N ASN A 27 -4.09 -8.91 -7.39
CA ASN A 27 -2.86 -9.50 -6.89
C ASN A 27 -3.04 -10.02 -5.48
N PRO A 28 -2.64 -11.26 -5.20
CA PRO A 28 -2.85 -11.85 -3.87
C PRO A 28 -1.90 -11.32 -2.80
N THR A 29 -0.78 -10.71 -3.21
CA THR A 29 0.20 -10.22 -2.25
C THR A 29 0.62 -8.81 -2.61
N LEU A 30 1.16 -8.11 -1.63
CA LEU A 30 1.62 -6.73 -1.79
C LEU A 30 2.98 -6.58 -1.14
N PHE A 31 3.93 -6.04 -1.90
CA PHE A 31 5.22 -5.63 -1.37
C PHE A 31 5.38 -4.15 -1.68
N VAL A 32 5.42 -3.33 -0.65
CA VAL A 32 5.28 -1.88 -0.81
C VAL A 32 6.38 -1.28 -1.70
N ASP A 33 7.61 -1.81 -1.60
CA ASP A 33 8.69 -1.26 -2.41
C ASP A 33 8.48 -1.44 -3.91
N ASP A 34 7.65 -2.40 -4.30
CA ASP A 34 7.42 -2.68 -5.72
C ASP A 34 6.38 -1.78 -6.36
N ILE A 35 5.48 -1.20 -5.56
CA ILE A 35 4.34 -0.51 -6.14
C ILE A 35 4.72 0.76 -6.89
N TRP A 36 5.83 1.39 -6.51
CA TRP A 36 6.26 2.62 -7.18
C TRP A 36 6.63 2.36 -8.63
N ALA A 37 7.33 1.25 -8.86
CA ALA A 37 7.69 0.85 -10.22
C ALA A 37 6.46 0.44 -11.02
N LEU A 38 5.39 0.06 -10.36
CA LEU A 38 4.17 -0.40 -11.02
C LEU A 38 3.20 0.74 -11.32
N GLY A 39 3.48 1.93 -10.84
CA GLY A 39 2.67 3.09 -11.21
C GLY A 39 1.89 3.73 -10.08
N CYS A 40 2.07 3.26 -8.85
CA CYS A 40 1.37 3.89 -7.74
C CYS A 40 1.85 5.33 -7.53
N PRO A 41 0.94 6.28 -7.32
CA PRO A 41 1.37 7.65 -7.05
C PRO A 41 2.26 7.73 -5.82
N GLU A 42 3.36 8.46 -5.94
CA GLU A 42 4.29 8.60 -4.84
C GLU A 42 3.96 9.83 -4.00
N PRO A 43 4.12 9.74 -2.67
CA PRO A 43 3.90 10.90 -1.82
C PRO A 43 5.14 11.80 -1.82
N LYS A 44 4.97 13.04 -1.41
CA LYS A 44 6.10 13.92 -1.21
C LYS A 44 6.94 13.47 -0.03
N ASP A 45 6.29 12.95 1.01
CA ASP A 45 6.96 12.49 2.21
C ASP A 45 6.70 10.99 2.33
N ARG A 46 7.77 10.22 2.27
CA ARG A 46 7.65 8.76 2.31
C ARG A 46 7.09 8.24 3.62
N ARG A 47 7.16 9.04 4.67
CA ARG A 47 6.58 8.62 5.94
C ARG A 47 5.07 8.48 5.85
N ALA A 48 4.45 9.16 4.90
CA ALA A 48 3.01 9.04 4.70
C ALA A 48 2.61 7.65 4.23
N VAL A 49 3.52 6.94 3.58
CA VAL A 49 3.25 5.58 3.09
C VAL A 49 2.96 4.64 4.24
N GLY A 50 3.75 4.71 5.31
CA GLY A 50 3.53 3.84 6.47
C GLY A 50 2.15 4.04 7.06
N ALA A 51 1.71 5.29 7.18
CA ALA A 51 0.39 5.58 7.72
C ALA A 51 -0.72 5.04 6.81
N LEU A 52 -0.55 5.16 5.50
CA LEU A 52 -1.53 4.64 4.56
C LEU A 52 -1.63 3.12 4.67
N ILE A 53 -0.50 2.43 4.63
CA ILE A 53 -0.48 0.97 4.71
C ILE A 53 -1.10 0.51 6.02
N LYS A 54 -0.77 1.18 7.11
CA LYS A 54 -1.34 0.83 8.40
C LYS A 54 -2.85 1.00 8.40
N SER A 55 -3.35 2.02 7.73
CA SER A 55 -4.80 2.25 7.66
C SER A 55 -5.50 1.15 6.86
N LEU A 56 -4.83 0.61 5.84
CA LEU A 56 -5.39 -0.49 5.07
C LEU A 56 -5.41 -1.80 5.85
N ALA A 57 -4.54 -1.94 6.82
CA ALA A 57 -4.42 -3.17 7.61
C ALA A 57 -5.24 -3.14 8.88
N SER A 58 -5.94 -2.06 9.15
CA SER A 58 -6.70 -1.94 10.39
C SER A 58 -8.17 -1.66 10.09
N GLY A 59 -8.96 -1.60 11.16
CA GLY A 59 -10.37 -1.35 11.03
C GLY A 59 -11.17 -2.65 10.91
N PRO A 60 -12.50 -2.53 10.80
CA PRO A 60 -13.36 -3.71 10.74
C PRO A 60 -13.26 -4.47 9.42
N HIS A 61 -12.79 -3.82 8.35
CA HIS A 61 -12.69 -4.47 7.05
C HIS A 61 -11.32 -4.16 6.43
N PRO A 62 -10.25 -4.75 6.97
CA PRO A 62 -8.91 -4.48 6.44
C PRO A 62 -8.77 -5.07 5.04
N TRP A 63 -7.97 -4.40 4.23
CA TRP A 63 -7.68 -4.87 2.87
C TRP A 63 -6.46 -5.77 2.82
N ILE A 64 -5.57 -5.68 3.80
CA ILE A 64 -4.31 -6.42 3.82
C ILE A 64 -4.03 -6.92 5.23
N VAL A 65 -3.20 -7.96 5.29
CA VAL A 65 -2.72 -8.51 6.55
C VAL A 65 -1.29 -9.00 6.35
N LYS A 66 -0.50 -8.96 7.40
CA LYS A 66 0.88 -9.44 7.33
C LYS A 66 0.89 -10.94 7.12
N THR A 67 1.78 -11.38 6.21
CA THR A 67 1.95 -12.82 5.96
C THR A 67 2.92 -13.48 6.91
N GLY A 68 3.75 -12.68 7.59
CA GLY A 68 4.87 -13.21 8.36
C GLY A 68 6.13 -13.37 7.55
N GLU A 69 6.07 -13.09 6.28
CA GLU A 69 7.25 -13.16 5.41
C GLU A 69 7.87 -11.78 5.25
N TYR A 70 9.16 -11.78 4.95
CA TYR A 70 9.92 -10.56 4.74
C TYR A 70 10.70 -10.68 3.44
N ARG A 71 10.89 -9.56 2.76
CA ARG A 71 11.70 -9.52 1.54
C ARG A 71 12.70 -8.38 1.64
N PRO A 72 13.89 -8.53 1.04
CA PRO A 72 14.84 -7.42 1.01
C PRO A 72 14.25 -6.24 0.26
N ARG A 73 14.56 -5.05 0.73
CA ARG A 73 14.12 -3.84 0.04
C ARG A 73 14.98 -3.64 -1.19
N THR A 74 14.35 -3.23 -2.28
CA THR A 74 15.07 -2.91 -3.50
C THR A 74 15.76 -1.57 -3.38
N GLN A 75 15.22 -0.69 -2.55
CA GLN A 75 15.79 0.63 -2.32
C GLN A 75 15.95 0.83 -0.83
N GLY A 76 16.92 1.60 -0.47
CA GLY A 76 17.15 1.86 0.91
C GLY A 76 18.07 0.82 1.52
N HIS A 77 18.21 0.90 2.81
CA HIS A 77 19.20 0.12 3.54
C HIS A 77 18.55 -0.55 4.72
N GLY A 78 19.13 -1.64 5.13
CA GLY A 78 18.81 -2.21 6.41
C GLY A 78 17.71 -3.23 6.35
N SER A 79 16.70 -3.05 7.15
CA SER A 79 15.74 -4.09 7.47
C SER A 79 14.90 -4.52 6.28
N PRO A 80 14.61 -5.82 6.17
CA PRO A 80 13.65 -6.27 5.17
C PRO A 80 12.27 -5.69 5.44
N ALA A 81 11.46 -5.64 4.41
CA ALA A 81 10.09 -5.14 4.52
C ALA A 81 9.10 -6.29 4.53
N ASP A 82 7.97 -6.06 5.18
CA ASP A 82 6.91 -7.04 5.27
C ASP A 82 6.29 -7.32 3.91
N VAL A 83 5.92 -8.57 3.70
CA VAL A 83 5.05 -8.96 2.60
C VAL A 83 3.63 -9.03 3.15
N TRP A 84 2.70 -8.39 2.45
CA TRP A 84 1.31 -8.31 2.87
C TRP A 84 0.45 -9.22 2.00
N LYS A 85 -0.60 -9.76 2.58
CA LYS A 85 -1.56 -10.57 1.85
C LYS A 85 -2.81 -9.73 1.58
N SER A 86 -3.32 -9.78 0.35
CA SER A 86 -4.54 -9.09 0.00
C SER A 86 -5.74 -9.86 0.52
N LEU A 87 -6.59 -9.18 1.26
CA LEU A 87 -7.83 -9.77 1.76
C LEU A 87 -9.00 -9.51 0.79
N ILE A 88 -8.77 -8.72 -0.25
CA ILE A 88 -9.81 -8.41 -1.23
C ILE A 88 -9.50 -9.00 -2.60
N TYR A 89 -8.52 -9.88 -2.70
CA TYR A 89 -8.12 -10.49 -3.96
C TYR A 89 -9.26 -11.31 -4.53
N GLU A 90 -9.61 -11.03 -5.78
CA GLU A 90 -10.71 -11.73 -6.45
C GLU A 90 -10.27 -12.49 -7.69
N GLY A 91 -8.99 -12.49 -7.99
CA GLY A 91 -8.50 -13.15 -9.19
C GLY A 91 -8.82 -14.63 -9.26
N GLN A 92 -8.94 -15.29 -8.12
CA GLN A 92 -9.24 -16.71 -8.08
C GLN A 92 -10.67 -17.03 -8.47
N ARG A 93 -11.54 -16.04 -8.42
CA ARG A 93 -12.95 -16.29 -8.73
C ARG A 93 -13.20 -16.59 -10.18
N THR A 94 -12.28 -16.20 -11.02
CA THR A 94 -12.47 -16.43 -12.46
C THR A 94 -12.26 -17.87 -12.85
N ALA A 95 -11.66 -18.64 -12.00
CA ALA A 95 -11.51 -20.04 -12.28
C ALA A 95 -12.80 -20.78 -12.04
#